data_e3f46eef0346c06575d672b8114957c9
#
_entry.id   e3f46eef0346c06575d672b8114957c9
#
_cell.length_a   1.000
_cell.length_b   1.000
_cell.length_c   1.000
_cell.angle_alpha   90.00
_cell.angle_beta   90.00
_cell.angle_gamma   90.00
#
_symmetry.space_group_name_H-M   'P 1'
#
loop_
_entity.id
_entity.type
_entity.pdbx_description
1 polymer ?
#
loop_
_entity_poly.entity_id
_entity_poly.type
_entity_poly.pdbx_seq_one_letter_code
_entity_poly.pdbx_strand_id
1 'polypeptide(L)'
;MIGIFPEGTTSTSFEIKELKSGAVRLAMGAGVPIIPTIIWGSQRIWTKGLKRNLKRNNFPVTVVFGEPIFYERGADVEKSELHLRQTLLAMLYQVQENYPDSHVGQRWAPARLGGTAPAPLN
;
A
#
# COMPACT_ATOMS: atom_id res chain seq x y z
N MET A 1 16.77 -2.38 10.57
CA MET A 1 15.62 -1.99 9.71
C MET A 1 14.57 -3.09 9.72
N ILE A 2 13.30 -2.73 9.85
CA ILE A 2 12.17 -3.69 9.85
C ILE A 2 11.18 -3.26 8.79
N GLY A 3 10.74 -4.20 7.96
CA GLY A 3 9.65 -3.98 7.02
C GLY A 3 8.32 -4.42 7.65
N ILE A 4 7.29 -3.57 7.52
CA ILE A 4 5.97 -3.84 8.07
C ILE A 4 4.91 -3.54 7.02
N PHE A 5 3.91 -4.43 6.92
CA PHE A 5 2.68 -4.18 6.18
C PHE A 5 1.62 -3.69 7.16
N PRO A 6 1.37 -2.38 7.26
CA PRO A 6 0.57 -1.81 8.35
C PRO A 6 -0.91 -2.18 8.31
N GLU A 7 -1.40 -2.67 7.18
CA GLU A 7 -2.76 -3.18 7.05
C GLU A 7 -2.99 -4.52 7.76
N GLY A 8 -1.91 -5.24 8.08
CA GLY A 8 -1.94 -6.53 8.77
C GLY A 8 -2.54 -7.68 7.99
N THR A 9 -3.00 -7.47 6.78
CA THR A 9 -3.63 -8.50 5.93
C THR A 9 -3.54 -8.11 4.46
N THR A 10 -3.75 -9.10 3.60
CA THR A 10 -3.80 -8.87 2.15
C THR A 10 -5.16 -8.32 1.72
N SER A 11 -5.15 -7.49 0.68
CA SER A 11 -6.37 -6.92 0.08
C SER A 11 -6.57 -7.47 -1.33
N THR A 12 -7.82 -7.80 -1.67
CA THR A 12 -8.21 -8.16 -3.03
C THR A 12 -8.74 -6.97 -3.83
N SER A 13 -8.99 -5.85 -3.16
CA SER A 13 -9.47 -4.61 -3.79
C SER A 13 -8.34 -3.74 -4.33
N PHE A 14 -7.10 -4.00 -3.92
CA PHE A 14 -5.90 -3.18 -4.21
C PHE A 14 -6.00 -1.75 -3.70
N GLU A 15 -6.80 -1.55 -2.67
CA GLU A 15 -6.95 -0.28 -1.96
C GLU A 15 -6.40 -0.41 -0.54
N ILE A 16 -5.93 0.70 0.01
CA ILE A 16 -5.41 0.73 1.36
C ILE A 16 -6.56 0.61 2.37
N LYS A 17 -6.47 -0.42 3.20
CA LYS A 17 -7.40 -0.63 4.31
C LYS A 17 -7.06 0.26 5.49
N GLU A 18 -7.89 0.19 6.53
CA GLU A 18 -7.56 0.77 7.82
C GLU A 18 -6.27 0.16 8.36
N LEU A 19 -5.36 1.04 8.82
CA LEU A 19 -4.06 0.59 9.33
C LEU A 19 -4.19 0.06 10.75
N LYS A 20 -3.39 -0.97 11.05
CA LYS A 20 -3.19 -1.42 12.43
C LYS A 20 -2.20 -0.50 13.14
N SER A 21 -2.36 -0.31 14.44
CA SER A 21 -1.55 0.62 15.20
C SER A 21 -0.10 0.17 15.43
N GLY A 22 0.22 -1.08 15.10
CA GLY A 22 1.52 -1.68 15.41
C GLY A 22 2.72 -0.93 14.83
N ALA A 23 2.64 -0.49 13.58
CA ALA A 23 3.74 0.21 12.93
C ALA A 23 4.05 1.56 13.60
N VAL A 24 3.03 2.36 13.87
CA VAL A 24 3.17 3.67 14.52
C VAL A 24 3.66 3.50 15.96
N ARG A 25 3.06 2.58 16.72
CA ARG A 25 3.46 2.32 18.12
C ARG A 25 4.90 1.83 18.21
N LEU A 26 5.32 0.94 17.32
CA LEU A 26 6.68 0.43 17.29
C LEU A 26 7.69 1.55 16.99
N ALA A 27 7.41 2.39 16.00
CA ALA A 27 8.26 3.51 15.63
C ALA A 27 8.37 4.53 16.77
N MET A 28 7.26 4.87 17.41
CA MET A 28 7.24 5.77 18.57
C MET A 28 8.07 5.20 19.72
N GLY A 29 7.86 3.93 20.05
CA GLY A 29 8.56 3.27 21.14
C GLY A 29 10.06 3.15 20.92
N ALA A 30 10.48 2.90 19.69
CA ALA A 30 11.89 2.79 19.31
C ALA A 30 12.56 4.13 19.03
N GLY A 31 11.80 5.22 18.87
CA GLY A 31 12.33 6.54 18.52
C GLY A 31 12.95 6.59 17.13
N VAL A 32 12.37 5.87 16.17
CA VAL A 32 12.86 5.78 14.79
C VAL A 32 11.82 6.27 13.81
N PRO A 33 12.25 6.79 12.65
CA PRO A 33 11.31 7.24 11.62
C PRO A 33 10.66 6.05 10.89
N ILE A 34 9.49 6.33 10.30
CA ILE A 34 8.84 5.45 9.33
C ILE A 34 9.17 5.96 7.93
N ILE A 35 9.57 5.06 7.04
CA ILE A 35 9.74 5.36 5.63
C ILE A 35 8.54 4.78 4.89
N PRO A 36 7.56 5.60 4.49
CA PRO A 36 6.41 5.11 3.75
C PRO A 36 6.86 4.60 2.38
N THR A 37 6.38 3.41 2.01
CA THR A 37 6.80 2.73 0.79
C THR A 37 5.58 2.18 0.07
N ILE A 38 5.50 2.44 -1.24
CA ILE A 38 4.45 1.91 -2.10
C ILE A 38 5.07 0.96 -3.12
N ILE A 39 4.44 -0.20 -3.28
CA ILE A 39 4.77 -1.18 -4.32
C ILE A 39 3.53 -1.38 -5.17
N TRP A 40 3.65 -1.15 -6.48
CA TRP A 40 2.55 -1.31 -7.41
C TRP A 40 2.96 -2.12 -8.63
N GLY A 41 2.12 -3.07 -9.03
CA GLY A 41 2.37 -3.95 -10.17
C GLY A 41 2.73 -5.38 -9.78
N SER A 42 3.23 -5.62 -8.58
CA SER A 42 3.59 -6.97 -8.10
C SER A 42 2.36 -7.87 -7.96
N GLN A 43 1.17 -7.32 -7.74
CA GLN A 43 -0.09 -8.05 -7.68
C GLN A 43 -0.45 -8.75 -8.98
N ARG A 44 0.14 -8.33 -10.11
CA ARG A 44 -0.05 -8.98 -11.42
C ARG A 44 0.61 -10.36 -11.48
N ILE A 45 1.58 -10.61 -10.62
CA ILE A 45 2.29 -11.87 -10.54
C ILE A 45 1.47 -12.86 -9.70
N TRP A 46 1.03 -12.41 -8.54
CA TRP A 46 0.24 -13.24 -7.63
C TRP A 46 -0.62 -12.39 -6.72
N THR A 47 -1.93 -12.67 -6.76
CA THR A 47 -2.92 -12.06 -5.87
C THR A 47 -3.84 -13.15 -5.32
N LYS A 48 -4.26 -12.98 -4.07
CA LYS A 48 -5.24 -13.88 -3.44
C LYS A 48 -6.50 -14.00 -4.30
N GLY A 49 -6.90 -15.25 -4.59
CA GLY A 49 -8.08 -15.53 -5.41
C GLY A 49 -7.85 -15.49 -6.92
N LEU A 50 -6.66 -15.14 -7.37
CA LEU A 50 -6.31 -15.17 -8.79
C LEU A 50 -5.21 -16.21 -9.05
N LYS A 51 -5.17 -16.69 -10.29
CA LYS A 51 -4.14 -17.64 -10.71
C LYS A 51 -2.77 -16.96 -10.70
N ARG A 52 -1.75 -17.65 -10.14
CA ARG A 52 -0.38 -17.18 -10.18
C ARG A 52 0.11 -17.05 -11.62
N ASN A 53 0.81 -15.97 -11.91
CA ASN A 53 1.50 -15.78 -13.16
C ASN A 53 3.00 -15.80 -12.91
N LEU A 54 3.58 -16.99 -12.83
CA LEU A 54 5.01 -17.20 -12.57
C LEU A 54 5.83 -17.31 -13.85
N LYS A 55 5.21 -17.12 -15.01
CA LYS A 55 5.92 -17.11 -16.29
C LYS A 55 6.79 -15.86 -16.40
N ARG A 56 7.79 -15.91 -17.26
CA ARG A 56 8.61 -14.74 -17.57
C ARG A 56 7.75 -13.68 -18.24
N ASN A 57 7.45 -12.61 -17.48
CA ASN A 57 6.62 -11.50 -17.91
C ASN A 57 7.40 -10.19 -17.74
N ASN A 58 7.09 -9.22 -18.59
CA ASN A 58 7.64 -7.88 -18.50
C ASN A 58 6.64 -6.94 -17.81
N PHE A 59 6.08 -7.36 -16.67
CA PHE A 59 5.21 -6.49 -15.91
C PHE A 59 6.03 -5.40 -15.23
N PRO A 60 5.69 -4.12 -15.43
CA PRO A 60 6.32 -3.07 -14.66
C PRO A 60 5.92 -3.17 -13.20
N VAL A 61 6.90 -3.08 -12.31
CA VAL A 61 6.69 -2.98 -10.87
C VAL A 61 7.33 -1.68 -10.41
N THR A 62 6.51 -0.83 -9.81
CA THR A 62 6.96 0.45 -9.28
C THR A 62 7.13 0.34 -7.78
N VAL A 63 8.29 0.78 -7.28
CA VAL A 63 8.56 0.91 -5.85
C VAL A 63 8.94 2.37 -5.58
N VAL A 64 8.22 3.01 -4.68
CA VAL A 64 8.47 4.40 -4.31
C VAL A 64 8.64 4.51 -2.80
N PHE A 65 9.69 5.21 -2.39
CA PHE A 65 9.96 5.54 -1.00
C PHE A 65 9.62 7.01 -0.77
N GLY A 66 8.81 7.29 0.24
CA GLY A 66 8.49 8.66 0.64
C GLY A 66 9.51 9.22 1.63
N GLU A 67 9.30 10.47 2.02
CA GLU A 67 10.10 11.12 3.04
C GLU A 67 9.94 10.41 4.39
N PRO A 68 11.02 10.27 5.18
CA PRO A 68 10.93 9.71 6.52
C PRO A 68 9.98 10.53 7.40
N ILE A 69 9.10 9.84 8.12
CA ILE A 69 8.15 10.48 9.04
C ILE A 69 8.52 10.08 10.46
N PHE A 70 8.74 11.07 11.30
CA PHE A 70 9.01 10.86 12.72
C PHE A 70 7.78 11.20 13.55
N TYR A 71 7.29 10.23 14.32
CA TYR A 71 6.20 10.45 15.27
C TYR A 71 6.78 10.46 16.68
N GLU A 72 6.55 11.57 17.40
CA GLU A 72 7.08 11.73 18.75
C GLU A 72 6.44 10.75 19.73
N ARG A 73 7.23 10.26 20.68
CA ARG A 73 6.75 9.44 21.77
C ARG A 73 5.72 10.22 22.60
N GLY A 74 4.56 9.61 22.82
CA GLY A 74 3.45 10.28 23.52
C GLY A 74 2.49 11.05 22.61
N ALA A 75 2.75 11.13 21.31
CA ALA A 75 1.79 11.69 20.35
C ALA A 75 0.54 10.81 20.25
N ASP A 76 -0.57 11.41 19.79
CA ASP A 76 -1.83 10.69 19.58
C ASP A 76 -1.65 9.61 18.51
N VAL A 77 -1.83 8.35 18.89
CA VAL A 77 -1.62 7.20 18.00
C VAL A 77 -2.64 7.20 16.86
N GLU A 78 -3.90 7.48 17.15
CA GLU A 78 -4.95 7.48 16.11
C GLU A 78 -4.72 8.55 15.05
N LYS A 79 -4.33 9.75 15.48
CA LYS A 79 -3.98 10.84 14.56
C LYS A 79 -2.74 10.51 13.73
N SER A 80 -1.76 9.88 14.34
CA SER A 80 -0.54 9.47 13.66
C SER A 80 -0.82 8.38 12.61
N GLU A 81 -1.67 7.41 12.94
CA GLU A 81 -2.13 6.38 11.99
C GLU A 81 -2.89 6.99 10.81
N LEU A 82 -3.79 7.93 11.10
CA LEU A 82 -4.55 8.63 10.06
C LEU A 82 -3.61 9.40 9.13
N HIS A 83 -2.64 10.10 9.68
CA HIS A 83 -1.62 10.82 8.91
C HIS A 83 -0.81 9.86 8.02
N LEU A 84 -0.36 8.73 8.57
CA LEU A 84 0.37 7.72 7.82
C LEU A 84 -0.49 7.14 6.69
N ARG A 85 -1.74 6.82 6.96
CA ARG A 85 -2.68 6.32 5.95
C ARG A 85 -2.90 7.33 4.83
N GLN A 86 -3.10 8.59 5.16
CA GLN A 86 -3.27 9.66 4.17
C GLN A 86 -2.02 9.84 3.31
N THR A 87 -0.84 9.75 3.92
CA THR A 87 0.43 9.81 3.20
C THR A 87 0.57 8.64 2.22
N LEU A 88 0.28 7.43 2.67
CA LEU A 88 0.33 6.24 1.82
C LEU A 88 -0.70 6.31 0.68
N LEU A 89 -1.91 6.80 0.95
CA LEU A 89 -2.93 6.97 -0.09
C LEU A 89 -2.49 7.96 -1.15
N ALA A 90 -1.95 9.11 -0.77
CA ALA A 90 -1.45 10.10 -1.72
C ALA A 90 -0.33 9.54 -2.59
N MET A 91 0.60 8.80 -1.99
CA MET A 91 1.68 8.14 -2.71
C MET A 91 1.16 7.07 -3.67
N LEU A 92 0.20 6.26 -3.20
CA LEU A 92 -0.41 5.20 -4.03
C LEU A 92 -1.09 5.79 -5.25
N TYR A 93 -1.89 6.82 -5.08
CA TYR A 93 -2.61 7.46 -6.20
C TYR A 93 -1.65 8.04 -7.22
N GLN A 94 -0.57 8.66 -6.78
CA GLN A 94 0.44 9.19 -7.68
C GLN A 94 1.16 8.08 -8.47
N VAL A 95 1.51 6.97 -7.80
CA VAL A 95 2.11 5.81 -8.45
C VAL A 95 1.18 5.20 -9.48
N GLN A 96 -0.11 5.05 -9.15
CA GLN A 96 -1.12 4.52 -10.06
C GLN A 96 -1.33 5.42 -11.28
N GLU A 97 -1.34 6.73 -11.09
CA GLU A 97 -1.47 7.70 -12.18
C GLU A 97 -0.30 7.61 -13.16
N ASN A 98 0.90 7.39 -12.64
CA ASN A 98 2.13 7.31 -13.43
C ASN A 98 2.48 5.88 -13.90
N TYR A 99 1.64 4.91 -13.57
CA TYR A 99 1.90 3.51 -13.97
C TYR A 99 1.79 3.36 -15.49
N PRO A 100 2.79 2.70 -16.16
CA PRO A 100 2.85 2.69 -17.63
C PRO A 100 1.73 1.91 -18.32
N ASP A 101 1.13 0.92 -17.65
CA ASP A 101 0.06 0.10 -18.21
C ASP A 101 -1.33 0.60 -17.79
N SER A 102 -2.31 0.50 -18.69
CA SER A 102 -3.69 0.88 -18.39
C SER A 102 -4.31 -0.03 -17.33
N HIS A 103 -5.07 0.59 -16.42
CA HIS A 103 -5.82 -0.11 -15.39
C HIS A 103 -7.23 -0.53 -15.85
N VAL A 104 -7.70 0.01 -16.96
CA VAL A 104 -9.09 -0.18 -17.43
C VAL A 104 -9.37 -1.64 -17.77
N GLY A 105 -10.41 -2.21 -17.18
CA GLY A 105 -10.82 -3.60 -17.39
C GLY A 105 -9.92 -4.65 -16.76
N GLN A 106 -8.92 -4.26 -15.99
CA GLN A 106 -7.94 -5.18 -15.42
C GLN A 106 -8.37 -5.72 -14.06
N ARG A 107 -8.18 -7.02 -13.85
CA ARG A 107 -8.52 -7.70 -12.57
C ARG A 107 -7.58 -7.32 -11.42
N TRP A 108 -6.40 -6.83 -11.74
CA TRP A 108 -5.39 -6.43 -10.78
C TRP A 108 -5.48 -4.92 -10.43
N ALA A 109 -6.54 -4.25 -10.88
CA ALA A 109 -6.73 -2.83 -10.66
C ALA A 109 -8.06 -2.54 -9.98
N PRO A 110 -8.11 -1.55 -9.07
CA PRO A 110 -9.34 -1.20 -8.36
C PRO A 110 -10.38 -0.52 -9.29
N ALA A 111 -11.64 -0.61 -8.87
CA ALA A 111 -12.76 0.00 -9.62
C ALA A 111 -12.57 1.51 -9.83
N ARG A 112 -11.95 2.20 -8.89
CA ARG A 112 -11.63 3.63 -8.99
C ARG A 112 -10.84 3.99 -10.24
N LEU A 113 -9.99 3.06 -10.71
CA LEU A 113 -9.17 3.23 -11.92
C LEU A 113 -9.78 2.57 -13.16
N GLY A 114 -11.03 2.15 -13.09
CA GLY A 114 -11.71 1.42 -14.16
C GLY A 114 -11.39 -0.08 -14.20
N GLY A 115 -10.74 -0.60 -13.18
CA GLY A 115 -10.45 -2.02 -13.04
C GLY A 115 -11.66 -2.83 -12.56
N THR A 116 -11.49 -4.15 -12.50
CA THR A 116 -12.55 -5.09 -12.12
C THR A 116 -12.26 -5.83 -10.80
N ALA A 117 -11.34 -5.33 -9.99
CA ALA A 117 -11.09 -5.87 -8.67
C ALA A 117 -12.34 -5.75 -7.78
N PRO A 118 -12.57 -6.69 -6.85
CA PRO A 118 -13.68 -6.60 -5.92
C PRO A 118 -13.63 -5.31 -5.09
N ALA A 119 -14.80 -4.82 -4.71
CA ALA A 119 -14.89 -3.69 -3.78
C ALA A 119 -14.22 -4.04 -2.43
N PRO A 120 -13.70 -3.04 -1.70
CA PRO A 120 -13.15 -3.28 -0.37
C PRO A 120 -14.20 -3.89 0.55
N LEU A 121 -13.81 -4.90 1.32
CA LEU A 121 -14.64 -5.43 2.39
C LEU A 121 -14.60 -4.45 3.56
N ASN A 122 -15.76 -4.03 4.00
CA ASN A 122 -15.89 -3.17 5.17
C ASN A 122 -15.64 -3.96 6.48
#